data_a4b0841afa9763727db079aa48ea23cf
#
_entry.id   a4b0841afa9763727db079aa48ea23cf
#
_cell.length_a   1.000
_cell.length_b   1.000
_cell.length_c   1.000
_cell.angle_alpha   90.00
_cell.angle_beta   90.00
_cell.angle_gamma   90.00
#
_symmetry.space_group_name_H-M   'P 1'
#
loop_
_entity.id
_entity.type
_entity.pdbx_description
1 polymer ?
#
loop_
_entity_poly.entity_id
_entity_poly.type
_entity_poly.pdbx_seq_one_letter_code
_entity_poly.pdbx_strand_id
1 'polypeptide(L)'
;MYPEELCKPMREELTSSGFQELTTVEQVNKLFTNKDKTFLIFINSVCGCAAGSARPGVILSTQNAKRPDLFTTVFAGQDKEATQKAREYMTPYPPSSPSIALFKNGEIVHFIERHEIEGNLKHVIADNLIKAYNQHC
;
A
#
# COMPACT_ATOMS: atom_id res chain seq x y z
N MET A 1 -11.26 -9.54 -13.75
CA MET A 1 -10.94 -8.11 -13.90
C MET A 1 -12.22 -7.29 -13.81
N TYR A 2 -12.17 -6.16 -13.13
CA TYR A 2 -13.33 -5.28 -12.97
C TYR A 2 -13.29 -4.19 -14.04
N PRO A 3 -14.45 -3.60 -14.40
CA PRO A 3 -14.47 -2.46 -15.32
C PRO A 3 -13.59 -1.32 -14.80
N GLU A 4 -12.80 -0.70 -15.68
CA GLU A 4 -11.88 0.37 -15.26
C GLU A 4 -12.63 1.58 -14.72
N GLU A 5 -13.81 1.89 -15.23
CA GLU A 5 -14.63 2.99 -14.70
C GLU A 5 -15.06 2.77 -13.24
N LEU A 6 -15.16 1.51 -12.80
CA LEU A 6 -15.41 1.19 -11.39
C LEU A 6 -14.16 1.45 -10.55
N CYS A 7 -12.99 1.11 -11.07
CA CYS A 7 -11.71 1.20 -10.35
C CYS A 7 -11.14 2.62 -10.34
N LYS A 8 -11.47 3.42 -11.33
CA LYS A 8 -10.91 4.77 -11.47
C LYS A 8 -11.05 5.63 -10.20
N PRO A 9 -12.25 5.78 -9.60
CA PRO A 9 -12.35 6.57 -8.37
C PRO A 9 -11.56 5.96 -7.21
N MET A 10 -11.39 4.64 -7.18
CA MET A 10 -10.60 3.96 -6.15
C MET A 10 -9.11 4.22 -6.31
N ARG A 11 -8.64 4.38 -7.55
CA ARG A 11 -7.27 4.79 -7.85
C ARG A 11 -7.05 6.26 -7.48
N GLU A 12 -8.00 7.10 -7.86
CA GLU A 12 -7.91 8.55 -7.64
C GLU A 12 -7.96 8.91 -6.16
N GLU A 13 -8.63 8.14 -5.36
CA GLU A 13 -8.66 8.33 -3.89
C GLU A 13 -7.24 8.35 -3.33
N LEU A 14 -6.37 7.49 -3.86
CA LEU A 14 -4.97 7.41 -3.43
C LEU A 14 -4.08 8.39 -4.17
N THR A 15 -4.19 8.47 -5.49
CA THR A 15 -3.30 9.34 -6.28
C THR A 15 -3.51 10.82 -5.95
N SER A 16 -4.74 11.23 -5.63
CA SER A 16 -5.01 12.59 -5.19
C SER A 16 -4.44 12.89 -3.81
N SER A 17 -4.04 11.87 -3.07
CA SER A 17 -3.43 12.00 -1.74
C SER A 17 -1.91 11.81 -1.78
N GLY A 18 -1.30 11.83 -2.95
CA GLY A 18 0.15 11.78 -3.11
C GLY A 18 0.72 10.38 -3.36
N PHE A 19 -0.11 9.37 -3.59
CA PHE A 19 0.38 8.03 -3.91
C PHE A 19 0.76 7.94 -5.38
N GLN A 20 1.89 7.31 -5.65
CA GLN A 20 2.34 6.97 -7.00
C GLN A 20 1.75 5.61 -7.37
N GLU A 21 1.02 5.55 -8.47
CA GLU A 21 0.43 4.31 -8.96
C GLU A 21 1.45 3.49 -9.74
N LEU A 22 1.57 2.20 -9.41
CA LEU A 22 2.46 1.27 -10.09
C LEU A 22 1.60 0.29 -10.88
N THR A 23 1.65 0.37 -12.19
CA THR A 23 0.81 -0.45 -13.08
C THR A 23 1.59 -1.46 -13.90
N THR A 24 2.92 -1.39 -13.87
CA THR A 24 3.79 -2.31 -14.63
C THR A 24 4.84 -2.93 -13.74
N VAL A 25 5.37 -4.09 -14.17
CA VAL A 25 6.49 -4.78 -13.51
C VAL A 25 7.70 -3.85 -13.43
N GLU A 26 7.98 -3.12 -14.50
CA GLU A 26 9.14 -2.22 -14.59
C GLU A 26 9.06 -1.11 -13.55
N GLN A 27 7.87 -0.55 -13.33
CA GLN A 27 7.68 0.49 -12.32
C GLN A 27 7.92 -0.07 -10.92
N VAL A 28 7.46 -1.29 -10.64
CA VAL A 28 7.70 -1.94 -9.35
C VAL A 28 9.20 -2.18 -9.14
N ASN A 29 9.87 -2.75 -10.13
CA ASN A 29 11.32 -3.00 -10.01
C ASN A 29 12.10 -1.72 -9.83
N LYS A 30 11.72 -0.65 -10.53
CA LYS A 30 12.37 0.65 -10.40
C LYS A 30 12.24 1.20 -8.97
N LEU A 31 11.10 1.02 -8.34
CA LEU A 31 10.89 1.45 -6.95
C LEU A 31 11.96 0.83 -6.04
N PHE A 32 12.25 -0.46 -6.22
CA PHE A 32 13.19 -1.18 -5.36
C PHE A 32 14.67 -0.85 -5.64
N THR A 33 14.95 -0.01 -6.63
CA THR A 33 16.30 0.55 -6.81
C THR A 33 16.58 1.68 -5.81
N ASN A 34 15.57 2.21 -5.14
CA ASN A 34 15.69 3.28 -4.14
C ASN A 34 15.99 2.69 -2.75
N LYS A 35 17.14 2.02 -2.62
CA LYS A 35 17.52 1.34 -1.37
C LYS A 35 17.87 2.29 -0.24
N ASP A 36 18.13 3.54 -0.55
CA ASP A 36 18.44 4.59 0.44
C ASP A 36 17.18 5.29 0.97
N LYS A 37 16.01 4.91 0.49
CA LYS A 37 14.73 5.54 0.86
C LYS A 37 13.82 4.55 1.55
N THR A 38 12.90 5.10 2.37
CA THR A 38 11.76 4.34 2.89
C THR A 38 10.59 4.53 1.92
N PHE A 39 9.84 3.46 1.69
CA PHE A 39 8.63 3.58 0.87
C PHE A 39 7.57 2.59 1.33
N LEU A 40 6.33 2.96 1.07
CA LEU A 40 5.18 2.15 1.39
C LEU A 40 4.54 1.66 0.10
N ILE A 41 4.14 0.39 0.07
CA ILE A 41 3.31 -0.13 -1.01
C ILE A 41 1.96 -0.53 -0.41
N PHE A 42 0.90 0.10 -0.89
CA PHE A 42 -0.47 -0.27 -0.56
C PHE A 42 -1.03 -1.13 -1.67
N ILE A 43 -1.45 -2.35 -1.35
CA ILE A 43 -2.15 -3.21 -2.31
C ILE A 43 -3.64 -2.87 -2.23
N ASN A 44 -4.11 -2.12 -3.21
CA ASN A 44 -5.49 -1.67 -3.31
C ASN A 44 -6.41 -2.80 -3.76
N SER A 45 -7.70 -2.66 -3.50
CA SER A 45 -8.68 -3.68 -3.80
C SER A 45 -10.06 -3.05 -3.94
N VAL A 46 -10.96 -3.70 -4.66
CA VAL A 46 -12.37 -3.29 -4.76
C VAL A 46 -13.17 -3.70 -3.51
N CYS A 47 -12.58 -4.45 -2.61
CA CYS A 47 -13.23 -4.94 -1.38
C CYS A 47 -13.78 -3.78 -0.53
N GLY A 48 -14.91 -4.02 0.14
CA GLY A 48 -15.51 -3.04 1.05
C GLY A 48 -14.59 -2.65 2.20
N CYS A 49 -13.72 -3.56 2.67
CA CYS A 49 -12.73 -3.24 3.70
C CYS A 49 -11.64 -2.30 3.20
N ALA A 50 -11.36 -2.31 1.89
CA ALA A 50 -10.46 -1.33 1.30
C ALA A 50 -11.12 0.07 1.29
N ALA A 51 -12.39 0.15 0.89
CA ALA A 51 -13.11 1.41 0.82
C ALA A 51 -13.37 2.03 2.20
N GLY A 52 -13.75 1.20 3.18
CA GLY A 52 -14.18 1.68 4.49
C GLY A 52 -13.06 1.87 5.48
N SER A 53 -11.95 1.16 5.32
CA SER A 53 -10.90 1.13 6.33
C SER A 53 -9.50 1.33 5.78
N ALA A 54 -9.10 0.53 4.79
CA ALA A 54 -7.71 0.53 4.33
C ALA A 54 -7.31 1.82 3.61
N ARG A 55 -8.06 2.23 2.58
CA ARG A 55 -7.72 3.47 1.85
C ARG A 55 -7.78 4.70 2.76
N PRO A 56 -8.89 4.93 3.48
CA PRO A 56 -8.92 6.09 4.38
C PRO A 56 -7.85 6.02 5.47
N GLY A 57 -7.55 4.84 5.99
CA GLY A 57 -6.54 4.66 7.04
C GLY A 57 -5.13 5.00 6.56
N VAL A 58 -4.75 4.49 5.38
CA VAL A 58 -3.42 4.77 4.83
C VAL A 58 -3.29 6.25 4.44
N ILE A 59 -4.37 6.85 3.97
CA ILE A 59 -4.38 8.29 3.65
C ILE A 59 -4.18 9.13 4.91
N LEU A 60 -4.88 8.80 6.00
CA LEU A 60 -4.68 9.48 7.28
C LEU A 60 -3.24 9.42 7.74
N SER A 61 -2.58 8.28 7.55
CA SER A 61 -1.20 8.09 8.00
C SER A 61 -0.21 9.01 7.28
N THR A 62 -0.55 9.52 6.09
CA THR A 62 0.33 10.41 5.34
C THR A 62 0.57 11.75 6.03
N GLN A 63 -0.25 12.09 7.02
CA GLN A 63 -0.15 13.36 7.74
C GLN A 63 0.86 13.31 8.89
N ASN A 64 1.39 12.15 9.22
CA ASN A 64 2.38 12.01 10.29
C ASN A 64 3.68 12.73 9.92
N ALA A 65 4.34 13.34 10.91
CA ALA A 65 5.60 14.06 10.68
C ALA A 65 6.69 13.11 10.19
N LYS A 66 6.84 11.95 10.84
CA LYS A 66 7.70 10.87 10.37
C LYS A 66 6.87 10.00 9.44
N ARG A 67 7.35 9.82 8.22
CA ARG A 67 6.61 9.07 7.19
C ARG A 67 7.58 8.58 6.12
N PRO A 68 7.18 7.57 5.32
CA PRO A 68 8.02 7.10 4.21
C PRO A 68 8.31 8.23 3.21
N ASP A 69 9.44 8.13 2.56
CA ASP A 69 9.82 9.06 1.49
C ASP A 69 8.87 8.97 0.31
N LEU A 70 8.37 7.77 0.02
CA LEU A 70 7.47 7.53 -1.10
C LEU A 70 6.25 6.72 -0.64
N PHE A 71 5.08 7.10 -1.14
CA PHE A 71 3.84 6.33 -0.99
C PHE A 71 3.48 5.79 -2.36
N THR A 72 3.32 4.48 -2.49
CA THR A 72 2.99 3.84 -3.76
C THR A 72 1.83 2.88 -3.60
N THR A 73 1.21 2.50 -4.72
CA THR A 73 0.09 1.57 -4.70
C THR A 73 0.07 0.71 -5.97
N VAL A 74 -0.36 -0.54 -5.81
CA VAL A 74 -0.72 -1.45 -6.91
C VAL A 74 -2.17 -1.86 -6.71
N PHE A 75 -2.86 -2.22 -7.79
CA PHE A 75 -4.29 -2.56 -7.72
C PHE A 75 -4.48 -4.06 -7.97
N ALA A 76 -4.75 -4.82 -6.90
CA ALA A 76 -4.98 -6.26 -7.00
C ALA A 76 -6.25 -6.55 -7.81
N GLY A 77 -6.15 -7.53 -8.69
CA GLY A 77 -7.27 -7.90 -9.56
C GLY A 77 -7.38 -7.09 -10.83
N GLN A 78 -6.69 -5.94 -10.91
CA GLN A 78 -6.67 -5.07 -12.10
C GLN A 78 -5.30 -5.09 -12.76
N ASP A 79 -4.27 -4.64 -12.06
CA ASP A 79 -2.89 -4.59 -12.54
C ASP A 79 -2.16 -5.83 -12.03
N LYS A 80 -2.53 -6.98 -12.57
CA LYS A 80 -2.13 -8.29 -12.03
C LYS A 80 -0.62 -8.51 -12.01
N GLU A 81 0.06 -8.12 -13.08
CA GLU A 81 1.50 -8.34 -13.19
C GLU A 81 2.27 -7.45 -12.22
N ALA A 82 1.89 -6.18 -12.10
CA ALA A 82 2.48 -5.27 -11.13
C ALA A 82 2.24 -5.76 -9.70
N THR A 83 1.01 -6.19 -9.40
CA THR A 83 0.65 -6.71 -8.09
C THR A 83 1.47 -7.94 -7.74
N GLN A 84 1.61 -8.89 -8.67
CA GLN A 84 2.39 -10.09 -8.44
C GLN A 84 3.87 -9.76 -8.21
N LYS A 85 4.42 -8.84 -8.98
CA LYS A 85 5.81 -8.43 -8.79
C LYS A 85 6.02 -7.79 -7.42
N ALA A 86 5.11 -6.93 -7.00
CA ALA A 86 5.16 -6.33 -5.66
C ALA A 86 5.13 -7.40 -4.57
N ARG A 87 4.27 -8.41 -4.73
CA ARG A 87 4.16 -9.51 -3.77
C ARG A 87 5.42 -10.35 -3.67
N GLU A 88 6.18 -10.49 -4.75
CA GLU A 88 7.46 -11.19 -4.70
C GLU A 88 8.44 -10.53 -3.75
N TYR A 89 8.39 -9.19 -3.65
CA TYR A 89 9.23 -8.45 -2.71
C TYR A 89 8.71 -8.50 -1.27
N MET A 90 7.48 -8.98 -1.08
CA MET A 90 6.83 -9.02 0.25
C MET A 90 6.98 -10.39 0.94
N THR A 91 7.65 -11.36 0.32
CA THR A 91 7.89 -12.66 0.96
C THR A 91 8.61 -12.46 2.29
N PRO A 92 8.32 -13.25 3.32
CA PRO A 92 7.51 -14.48 3.30
C PRO A 92 6.02 -14.29 3.58
N TYR A 93 5.51 -13.06 3.57
CA TYR A 93 4.10 -12.82 3.87
C TYR A 93 3.20 -13.39 2.77
N PRO A 94 2.12 -14.11 3.11
CA PRO A 94 1.20 -14.65 2.12
C PRO A 94 0.42 -13.54 1.41
N PRO A 95 0.06 -13.75 0.14
CA PRO A 95 -0.72 -12.75 -0.60
C PRO A 95 -2.06 -12.44 0.08
N SER A 96 -2.36 -11.18 0.21
CA SER A 96 -3.67 -10.71 0.66
C SER A 96 -3.96 -9.34 0.06
N SER A 97 -5.23 -8.96 -0.04
CA SER A 97 -5.63 -7.64 -0.52
C SER A 97 -6.97 -7.22 0.10
N PRO A 98 -7.07 -5.99 0.62
CA PRO A 98 -5.98 -5.01 0.71
C PRO A 98 -4.91 -5.42 1.70
N SER A 99 -3.71 -4.91 1.50
CA SER A 99 -2.60 -5.10 2.43
C SER A 99 -1.63 -3.92 2.29
N ILE A 100 -0.78 -3.74 3.30
CA ILE A 100 0.10 -2.57 3.35
C ILE A 100 1.49 -3.03 3.79
N ALA A 101 2.52 -2.65 3.04
CA ALA A 101 3.90 -3.03 3.34
C ALA A 101 4.79 -1.79 3.41
N LEU A 102 5.62 -1.71 4.46
CA LEU A 102 6.61 -0.66 4.62
C LEU A 102 8.00 -1.24 4.38
N PHE A 103 8.79 -0.57 3.55
CA PHE A 103 10.14 -0.99 3.19
C PHE A 103 11.18 0.03 3.62
N LYS A 104 12.32 -0.46 4.10
CA LYS A 104 13.46 0.35 4.44
C LYS A 104 14.73 -0.40 4.00
N ASN A 105 15.62 0.28 3.30
CA ASN A 105 16.83 -0.33 2.76
C ASN A 105 16.54 -1.52 1.85
N GLY A 106 15.42 -1.48 1.13
CA GLY A 106 15.00 -2.54 0.23
C GLY A 106 14.36 -3.74 0.90
N GLU A 107 14.23 -3.72 2.23
CA GLU A 107 13.67 -4.83 3.00
C GLU A 107 12.36 -4.44 3.68
N ILE A 108 11.45 -5.42 3.79
CA ILE A 108 10.18 -5.18 4.45
C ILE A 108 10.39 -5.10 5.97
N VAL A 109 9.92 -4.01 6.58
CA VAL A 109 10.07 -3.78 8.03
C VAL A 109 8.72 -3.78 8.76
N HIS A 110 7.60 -3.68 8.03
CA HIS A 110 6.27 -3.73 8.63
C HIS A 110 5.27 -4.19 7.58
N PHE A 111 4.28 -4.97 7.99
CA PHE A 111 3.25 -5.48 7.09
C PHE A 111 1.91 -5.58 7.81
N ILE A 112 0.84 -5.12 7.15
CA ILE A 112 -0.53 -5.26 7.63
C ILE A 112 -1.28 -6.14 6.64
N GLU A 113 -1.74 -7.30 7.09
CA GLU A 113 -2.49 -8.24 6.27
C GLU A 113 -3.97 -7.89 6.27
N ARG A 114 -4.70 -8.45 5.30
CA ARG A 114 -6.14 -8.22 5.17
C ARG A 114 -6.90 -8.49 6.47
N HIS A 115 -6.59 -9.60 7.15
CA HIS A 115 -7.33 -9.95 8.38
C HIS A 115 -7.13 -8.94 9.50
N GLU A 116 -6.04 -8.16 9.46
CA GLU A 116 -5.79 -7.06 10.40
C GLU A 116 -6.55 -5.79 10.02
N ILE A 117 -7.01 -5.71 8.77
CA ILE A 117 -7.77 -4.57 8.26
C ILE A 117 -9.27 -4.80 8.45
N GLU A 118 -9.74 -6.01 8.14
CA GLU A 118 -11.15 -6.35 8.27
C GLU A 118 -11.64 -6.17 9.70
N GLY A 119 -12.78 -5.49 9.84
CA GLY A 119 -13.37 -5.25 11.15
C GLY A 119 -12.73 -4.13 11.96
N ASN A 120 -11.68 -3.50 11.44
CA ASN A 120 -11.03 -2.37 12.11
C ASN A 120 -11.40 -1.06 11.45
N LEU A 121 -11.48 0.00 12.25
CA LEU A 121 -11.75 1.34 11.77
C LEU A 121 -10.47 1.95 11.16
N LYS A 122 -10.67 2.92 10.27
CA LYS A 122 -9.56 3.62 9.62
C LYS A 122 -8.53 4.19 10.59
N HIS A 123 -8.97 4.66 11.75
CA HIS A 123 -8.08 5.22 12.78
C HIS A 123 -7.13 4.18 13.35
N VAL A 124 -7.59 2.94 13.51
CA VAL A 124 -6.77 1.84 14.02
C VAL A 124 -5.66 1.52 13.03
N ILE A 125 -5.99 1.50 11.75
CA ILE A 125 -5.02 1.25 10.67
C ILE A 125 -4.00 2.40 10.61
N ALA A 126 -4.48 3.64 10.66
CA ALA A 126 -3.61 4.80 10.67
C ALA A 126 -2.65 4.78 11.85
N ASP A 127 -3.13 4.47 13.05
CA ASP A 127 -2.31 4.41 14.27
C ASP A 127 -1.25 3.31 14.16
N ASN A 128 -1.61 2.16 13.60
CA ASN A 128 -0.68 1.07 13.37
C ASN A 128 0.48 1.53 12.48
N LEU A 129 0.15 2.20 11.37
CA LEU A 129 1.15 2.71 10.42
C LEU A 129 2.01 3.81 11.03
N ILE A 130 1.40 4.72 11.79
CA ILE A 130 2.12 5.82 12.44
C ILE A 130 3.16 5.29 13.41
N LYS A 131 2.85 4.25 14.17
CA LYS A 131 3.83 3.61 15.06
C LYS A 131 5.00 3.05 14.26
N ALA A 132 4.73 2.41 13.13
CA ALA A 132 5.77 1.87 12.26
C ALA A 132 6.62 3.01 11.67
N TYR A 133 6.00 4.10 11.23
CA TYR A 133 6.72 5.25 10.70
C TYR A 133 7.62 5.89 11.76
N ASN A 134 7.12 6.04 12.98
CA ASN A 134 7.90 6.62 14.07
C ASN A 134 9.12 5.76 14.43
N GLN A 135 9.02 4.46 14.21
CA GLN A 135 10.11 3.51 14.48
C GLN A 135 11.12 3.44 13.32
N HIS A 136 10.66 3.48 12.08
CA HIS A 136 11.49 3.16 10.91
C HIS A 136 11.81 4.35 10.01
N CYS A 137 11.02 5.37 10.04
CA CYS A 137 11.23 6.56 9.23
C CYS A 137 11.76 7.70 10.08
#